data_4ef61f80e8bf86be6c9abb8fc998aa90
#
_entry.id   4ef61f80e8bf86be6c9abb8fc998aa90
#
_cell.length_a   1.000
_cell.length_b   1.000
_cell.length_c   1.000
_cell.angle_alpha   90.00
_cell.angle_beta   90.00
_cell.angle_gamma   90.00
#
_symmetry.space_group_name_H-M   'P 1'
#
loop_
_entity.id
_entity.type
_entity.pdbx_description
1 polymer ?
#
loop_
_entity_poly.entity_id
_entity_poly.type
_entity_poly.pdbx_seq_one_letter_code
_entity_poly.pdbx_strand_id
1 'polypeptide(L)'
;MKYPAHSGDTLKGIVYTEHPDTHIKIQGYKIPFVKEAVQMVLEAAKITPQIRYVGWDVATTPNGPAIIEGNTYCAHDFWQLPPHTPDGIGMLPTIKKYVPEFFEGKIK
;
A
#
# COMPACT_ATOMS: atom_id res chain seq x y z
N MET A 1 11.32 -2.34 -6.53
CA MET A 1 10.34 -1.28 -6.87
C MET A 1 10.23 -1.14 -8.39
N LYS A 2 9.02 -1.12 -8.92
CA LYS A 2 8.80 -1.07 -10.39
C LYS A 2 8.89 0.36 -10.93
N TYR A 3 8.52 1.34 -10.13
CA TYR A 3 8.40 2.75 -10.50
C TYR A 3 9.25 3.65 -9.62
N PRO A 4 9.59 4.88 -10.05
CA PRO A 4 10.21 5.88 -9.19
C PRO A 4 9.26 6.27 -8.04
N ALA A 5 9.79 6.94 -7.03
CA ALA A 5 8.99 7.50 -5.96
C ALA A 5 8.44 8.88 -6.33
N HIS A 6 7.31 9.24 -5.73
CA HIS A 6 6.69 10.55 -5.88
C HIS A 6 6.51 11.19 -4.50
N SER A 7 6.72 12.49 -4.39
CA SER A 7 6.28 13.21 -3.19
C SER A 7 4.74 13.28 -3.13
N GLY A 8 4.19 13.40 -1.93
CA GLY A 8 2.80 13.11 -1.60
C GLY A 8 1.69 13.87 -2.33
N ASP A 9 1.98 14.85 -3.17
CA ASP A 9 0.95 15.49 -4.01
C ASP A 9 1.01 14.92 -5.43
N THR A 10 0.01 14.12 -5.74
CA THR A 10 -0.01 13.13 -6.82
C THR A 10 -0.09 13.68 -8.23
N LEU A 11 -0.49 14.91 -8.40
CA LEU A 11 -0.62 15.54 -9.73
C LEU A 11 0.54 16.49 -10.05
N LYS A 12 1.26 16.98 -9.04
CA LYS A 12 2.38 17.93 -9.19
C LYS A 12 3.60 17.54 -8.36
N GLY A 13 3.60 16.33 -7.79
CA GLY A 13 4.66 15.88 -6.92
C GLY A 13 6.00 15.73 -7.62
N ILE A 14 7.08 15.91 -6.87
CA ILE A 14 8.43 15.69 -7.35
C ILE A 14 8.63 14.18 -7.58
N VAL A 15 9.19 13.83 -8.73
CA VAL A 15 9.56 12.44 -9.05
C VAL A 15 11.00 12.20 -8.61
N TYR A 16 11.20 11.20 -7.77
CA TYR A 16 12.52 10.78 -7.31
C TYR A 16 12.93 9.47 -8.00
N THR A 17 13.95 9.50 -8.80
CA THR A 17 14.55 8.31 -9.42
C THR A 17 15.55 7.64 -8.50
N GLU A 18 16.09 8.39 -7.56
CA GLU A 18 17.03 7.96 -6.53
C GLU A 18 16.68 8.60 -5.18
N HIS A 19 17.11 7.96 -4.09
CA HIS A 19 16.90 8.46 -2.74
C HIS A 19 17.71 9.75 -2.53
N PRO A 20 17.12 10.83 -2.00
CA PRO A 20 17.78 12.14 -1.95
C PRO A 20 19.09 12.15 -1.13
N ASP A 21 19.15 11.37 -0.07
CA ASP A 21 20.32 11.37 0.83
C ASP A 21 21.33 10.29 0.46
N THR A 22 20.88 9.11 0.07
CA THR A 22 21.77 7.95 -0.16
C THR A 22 22.12 7.73 -1.62
N HIS A 23 21.46 8.43 -2.55
CA HIS A 23 21.61 8.29 -4.01
C HIS A 23 21.38 6.87 -4.53
N ILE A 24 20.75 6.01 -3.72
CA ILE A 24 20.39 4.67 -4.16
C ILE A 24 19.26 4.78 -5.19
N LYS A 25 19.44 4.13 -6.34
CA LYS A 25 18.42 4.07 -7.39
C LYS A 25 17.17 3.37 -6.88
N ILE A 26 16.03 4.06 -6.95
CA ILE A 26 14.74 3.58 -6.43
C ILE A 26 14.14 2.51 -7.35
N GLN A 27 14.06 2.81 -8.66
CA GLN A 27 13.52 1.87 -9.62
C GLN A 27 14.45 0.66 -9.77
N GLY A 28 13.88 -0.53 -9.61
CA GLY A 28 14.64 -1.78 -9.59
C GLY A 28 15.13 -2.20 -8.21
N TYR A 29 15.08 -1.32 -7.20
CA TYR A 29 15.45 -1.68 -5.83
C TYR A 29 14.54 -2.78 -5.30
N LYS A 30 15.16 -3.82 -4.72
CA LYS A 30 14.44 -4.92 -4.07
C LYS A 30 14.28 -4.60 -2.59
N ILE A 31 13.05 -4.31 -2.20
CA ILE A 31 12.72 -4.10 -0.78
C ILE A 31 12.93 -5.43 -0.05
N PRO A 32 13.73 -5.46 1.03
CA PRO A 32 13.93 -6.68 1.80
C PRO A 32 12.66 -7.06 2.59
N PHE A 33 12.54 -8.33 2.93
CA PHE A 33 11.49 -8.86 3.83
C PHE A 33 10.04 -8.63 3.39
N VAL A 34 9.76 -8.42 2.10
CA VAL A 34 8.38 -8.18 1.61
C VAL A 34 7.45 -9.35 1.91
N LYS A 35 7.95 -10.59 1.74
CA LYS A 35 7.13 -11.79 2.02
C LYS A 35 6.80 -11.91 3.50
N GLU A 36 7.78 -11.69 4.35
CA GLU A 36 7.63 -11.69 5.80
C GLU A 36 6.71 -10.56 6.28
N ALA A 37 6.81 -9.38 5.66
CA ALA A 37 5.92 -8.25 5.93
C ALA A 37 4.46 -8.59 5.59
N VAL A 38 4.21 -9.17 4.41
CA VAL A 38 2.88 -9.61 4.01
C VAL A 38 2.34 -10.67 4.98
N GLN A 39 3.13 -11.67 5.34
CA GLN A 39 2.71 -12.69 6.29
C GLN A 39 2.37 -12.08 7.66
N MET A 40 3.19 -11.17 8.14
CA MET A 40 2.99 -10.49 9.43
C MET A 40 1.67 -9.71 9.47
N VAL A 41 1.35 -8.93 8.42
CA VAL A 41 0.09 -8.16 8.39
C VAL A 41 -1.13 -9.07 8.21
N LEU A 42 -1.00 -10.20 7.51
CA LEU A 42 -2.07 -11.19 7.43
C LEU A 42 -2.36 -11.84 8.80
N GLU A 43 -1.33 -12.13 9.59
CA GLU A 43 -1.52 -12.61 10.98
C GLU A 43 -2.13 -11.52 11.87
N ALA A 44 -1.66 -10.28 11.77
CA ALA A 44 -2.22 -9.15 12.51
C ALA A 44 -3.71 -8.92 12.17
N ALA A 45 -4.09 -9.04 10.90
CA ALA A 45 -5.47 -8.88 10.46
C ALA A 45 -6.43 -9.93 11.07
N LYS A 46 -5.94 -11.12 11.42
CA LYS A 46 -6.75 -12.16 12.08
C LYS A 46 -7.16 -11.82 13.51
N ILE A 47 -6.45 -10.90 14.17
CA ILE A 47 -6.73 -10.47 15.55
C ILE A 47 -8.06 -9.69 15.62
N THR A 48 -8.36 -8.93 14.57
CA THR A 48 -9.58 -8.11 14.46
C THR A 48 -10.32 -8.41 13.16
N PRO A 49 -10.92 -9.60 13.00
CA PRO A 49 -11.52 -10.03 11.73
C PRO A 49 -12.72 -9.20 11.30
N GLN A 50 -13.27 -8.39 12.22
CA GLN A 50 -14.38 -7.46 11.95
C GLN A 50 -13.94 -6.27 11.08
N ILE A 51 -12.63 -5.93 11.13
CA ILE A 51 -12.07 -4.84 10.34
C ILE A 51 -11.54 -5.43 9.04
N ARG A 52 -12.31 -5.29 7.98
CA ARG A 52 -12.05 -5.96 6.70
C ARG A 52 -11.17 -5.17 5.73
N TYR A 53 -10.90 -3.93 6.05
CA TYR A 53 -10.06 -3.06 5.23
C TYR A 53 -9.13 -2.24 6.13
N VAL A 54 -7.84 -2.50 6.02
CA VAL A 54 -6.81 -1.84 6.83
C VAL A 54 -5.64 -1.47 5.93
N GLY A 55 -5.19 -0.21 6.02
CA GLY A 55 -3.91 0.23 5.48
C GLY A 55 -2.81 -0.02 6.51
N TRP A 56 -1.88 -0.91 6.20
CA TRP A 56 -0.76 -1.25 7.08
C TRP A 56 0.49 -0.47 6.70
N ASP A 57 1.05 0.27 7.64
CA ASP A 57 2.38 0.86 7.52
C ASP A 57 3.41 -0.07 8.13
N VAL A 58 4.32 -0.55 7.29
CA VAL A 58 5.35 -1.53 7.67
C VAL A 58 6.73 -0.99 7.33
N ALA A 59 7.59 -0.93 8.34
CA ALA A 59 9.00 -0.64 8.15
C ALA A 59 9.80 -1.93 7.93
N THR A 60 10.81 -1.87 7.07
CA THR A 60 11.83 -2.90 6.96
C THR A 60 13.03 -2.50 7.81
N THR A 61 13.41 -3.35 8.75
CA THR A 61 14.54 -3.14 9.66
C THR A 61 15.64 -4.17 9.40
N PRO A 62 16.86 -3.97 9.93
CA PRO A 62 17.90 -5.00 9.83
C PRO A 62 17.50 -6.36 10.42
N ASN A 63 16.56 -6.37 11.35
CA ASN A 63 16.08 -7.58 12.04
C ASN A 63 14.78 -8.15 11.45
N GLY A 64 14.29 -7.59 10.33
CA GLY A 64 13.03 -7.99 9.70
C GLY A 64 11.98 -6.87 9.64
N PRO A 65 10.75 -7.17 9.20
CA PRO A 65 9.69 -6.18 9.11
C PRO A 65 9.14 -5.83 10.51
N ALA A 66 8.62 -4.60 10.65
CA ALA A 66 7.94 -4.14 11.85
C ALA A 66 6.68 -3.35 11.44
N ILE A 67 5.53 -3.66 12.03
CA ILE A 67 4.31 -2.87 11.85
C ILE A 67 4.48 -1.56 12.62
N ILE A 68 4.30 -0.45 11.94
CA ILE A 68 4.28 0.88 12.54
C ILE A 68 2.86 1.21 13.00
N GLU A 69 1.89 1.08 12.09
CA GLU A 69 0.48 1.30 12.41
C GLU A 69 -0.45 0.56 11.44
N GLY A 70 -1.71 0.45 11.84
CA GLY A 70 -2.80 -0.03 11.01
C GLY A 70 -3.91 1.00 10.96
N ASN A 71 -4.25 1.51 9.79
CA ASN A 71 -5.27 2.52 9.57
C ASN A 71 -6.56 1.89 9.07
N THR A 72 -7.64 1.98 9.84
CA THR A 72 -8.97 1.50 9.44
C THR A 72 -9.67 2.45 8.46
N TYR A 73 -9.14 3.66 8.33
CA TYR A 73 -9.66 4.70 7.45
C TYR A 73 -8.56 5.17 6.48
N CYS A 74 -7.96 4.21 5.78
CA CYS A 74 -6.89 4.53 4.85
C CYS A 74 -7.45 5.15 3.57
N ALA A 75 -6.75 6.17 3.10
CA ALA A 75 -7.05 6.81 1.83
C ALA A 75 -6.93 5.80 0.68
N HIS A 76 -7.92 5.79 -0.20
CA HIS A 76 -7.98 4.86 -1.34
C HIS A 76 -7.46 5.47 -2.65
N ASP A 77 -7.15 6.74 -2.66
CA ASP A 77 -6.60 7.47 -3.80
C ASP A 77 -5.20 6.98 -4.19
N PHE A 78 -4.34 6.64 -3.23
CA PHE A 78 -3.01 6.09 -3.53
C PHE A 78 -3.04 4.82 -4.38
N TRP A 79 -4.03 3.96 -4.19
CA TRP A 79 -4.19 2.72 -4.96
C TRP A 79 -4.62 2.98 -6.40
N GLN A 80 -5.14 4.16 -6.69
CA GLN A 80 -5.69 4.55 -7.98
C GLN A 80 -4.74 5.44 -8.79
N LEU A 81 -3.51 5.64 -8.30
CA LEU A 81 -2.48 6.36 -9.03
C LEU A 81 -2.10 5.64 -10.33
N PRO A 82 -1.76 6.37 -11.39
CA PRO A 82 -1.39 5.79 -12.68
C PRO A 82 -0.37 4.65 -12.62
N PRO A 83 0.65 4.67 -11.74
CA PRO A 83 1.57 3.54 -11.60
C PRO A 83 0.90 2.24 -11.12
N HIS A 84 -0.21 2.33 -10.39
CA HIS A 84 -0.94 1.17 -9.88
C HIS A 84 -2.09 0.76 -10.80
N THR A 85 -2.55 1.66 -11.65
CA THR A 85 -3.64 1.46 -12.60
C THR A 85 -3.21 1.83 -14.03
N PRO A 86 -2.21 1.13 -14.60
CA PRO A 86 -1.64 1.49 -15.90
C PRO A 86 -2.61 1.33 -17.07
N ASP A 87 -3.69 0.58 -16.87
CA ASP A 87 -4.80 0.39 -17.80
C ASP A 87 -5.87 1.49 -17.71
N GLY A 88 -5.70 2.46 -16.79
CA GLY A 88 -6.68 3.51 -16.52
C GLY A 88 -7.94 3.04 -15.81
N ILE A 89 -8.01 1.75 -15.43
CA ILE A 89 -9.12 1.19 -14.65
C ILE A 89 -8.75 1.30 -13.16
N GLY A 90 -9.57 2.01 -12.38
CA GLY A 90 -9.37 2.15 -10.94
C GLY A 90 -9.64 0.85 -10.17
N MET A 91 -9.39 0.88 -8.88
CA MET A 91 -9.50 -0.29 -8.00
C MET A 91 -10.94 -0.71 -7.67
N LEU A 92 -11.95 0.04 -8.12
CA LEU A 92 -13.37 -0.23 -7.83
C LEU A 92 -13.82 -1.66 -8.19
N PRO A 93 -13.45 -2.24 -9.34
CA PRO A 93 -13.81 -3.63 -9.67
C PRO A 93 -13.20 -4.62 -8.69
N THR A 94 -11.95 -4.38 -8.26
CA THR A 94 -11.25 -5.22 -7.29
C THR A 94 -11.91 -5.13 -5.91
N ILE A 95 -12.22 -3.93 -5.45
CA ILE A 95 -12.90 -3.72 -4.16
C ILE A 95 -14.28 -4.38 -4.16
N LYS A 96 -15.07 -4.22 -5.22
CA LYS A 96 -16.37 -4.90 -5.36
C LYS A 96 -16.27 -6.41 -5.27
N LYS A 97 -15.19 -6.98 -5.79
CA LYS A 97 -14.96 -8.44 -5.75
C LYS A 97 -14.68 -8.94 -4.32
N TYR A 98 -13.89 -8.21 -3.56
CA TYR A 98 -13.42 -8.67 -2.24
C TYR A 98 -14.25 -8.14 -1.06
N VAL A 99 -14.94 -7.03 -1.22
CA VAL A 99 -15.77 -6.41 -0.18
C VAL A 99 -17.11 -5.96 -0.79
N PRO A 100 -17.92 -6.88 -1.35
CA PRO A 100 -19.18 -6.55 -2.01
C PRO A 100 -20.18 -5.87 -1.08
N GLU A 101 -20.16 -6.23 0.20
CA GLU A 101 -21.05 -5.69 1.23
C GLU A 101 -20.91 -4.17 1.41
N PHE A 102 -19.79 -3.59 1.03
CA PHE A 102 -19.57 -2.15 1.06
C PHE A 102 -20.52 -1.40 0.10
N PHE A 103 -20.87 -2.06 -1.01
CA PHE A 103 -21.75 -1.52 -2.05
C PHE A 103 -23.21 -1.90 -1.87
N GLU A 104 -23.50 -2.87 -1.01
CA GLU A 104 -24.85 -3.33 -0.70
C GLU A 104 -25.49 -2.53 0.44
N GLY A 105 -24.84 -1.50 0.96
CA GLY A 105 -25.33 -0.67 2.07
C GLY A 105 -25.38 -1.40 3.41
N LYS A 106 -24.76 -2.56 3.52
CA LYS A 106 -24.73 -3.38 4.75
C LYS A 106 -23.67 -2.92 5.75
N ILE A 107 -22.70 -2.13 5.29
CA ILE A 107 -21.70 -1.48 6.15
C ILE A 107 -22.03 0.00 6.19
N LYS A 108 -22.39 0.47 7.39
CA LYS A 108 -22.61 1.89 7.64
C LYS A 108 -21.35 2.56 8.16
#